data_ffeb444cc8c2b5e35540f829c6edc567
#
_entry.id   ffeb444cc8c2b5e35540f829c6edc567
#
_cell.length_a   1.000
_cell.length_b   1.000
_cell.length_c   1.000
_cell.angle_alpha   90.00
_cell.angle_beta   90.00
_cell.angle_gamma   90.00
#
_symmetry.space_group_name_H-M   'P 1'
#
loop_
_entity.id
_entity.type
_entity.pdbx_description
1 polymer ?
#
loop_
_entity_poly.entity_id
_entity_poly.type
_entity_poly.pdbx_seq_one_letter_code
_entity_poly.pdbx_strand_id
1 'polypeptide(L)'
;VTAPVSWGLDDWEQYAFLPGLTGSGLIESPAKALEMWTLELEAMHRLGAAFVLCCHPFLSGRPSRAEALERLIERMKSIDGLWITTVGEVARHAASLNLAPRTCPQPVLPADAHWVARPN
;
A
#
# COMPACT_ATOMS: atom_id res chain seq x y z
N VAL A 1 6.40 -13.04 10.19
CA VAL A 1 5.31 -12.04 10.03
C VAL A 1 5.52 -11.33 8.71
N THR A 2 4.49 -11.29 7.88
CA THR A 2 4.51 -10.59 6.59
C THR A 2 3.72 -9.29 6.73
N ALA A 3 4.30 -8.15 6.33
CA ALA A 3 3.57 -6.90 6.21
C ALA A 3 3.05 -6.80 4.76
N PRO A 4 1.75 -6.89 4.54
CA PRO A 4 1.19 -6.82 3.19
C PRO A 4 1.30 -5.40 2.64
N VAL A 5 1.70 -5.28 1.38
CA VAL A 5 1.64 -4.03 0.62
C VAL A 5 0.51 -4.17 -0.40
N SER A 6 -0.36 -3.19 -0.46
CA SER A 6 -1.42 -3.11 -1.47
C SER A 6 -0.92 -2.32 -2.68
N TRP A 7 -1.29 -2.74 -3.89
CA TRP A 7 -0.97 -1.98 -5.12
C TRP A 7 -1.45 -0.52 -5.07
N GLY A 8 -2.61 -0.26 -4.46
CA GLY A 8 -3.11 1.09 -4.29
C GLY A 8 -2.27 1.96 -3.33
N LEU A 9 -1.45 1.32 -2.48
CA LEU A 9 -0.55 1.97 -1.52
C LEU A 9 0.91 1.90 -1.98
N ASP A 10 1.14 1.88 -3.27
CA ASP A 10 2.46 1.95 -3.90
C ASP A 10 2.48 3.18 -4.82
N ASP A 11 3.47 4.05 -4.65
CA ASP A 11 3.62 5.25 -5.47
C ASP A 11 4.01 4.93 -6.92
N TRP A 12 4.50 3.71 -7.16
CA TRP A 12 4.76 3.21 -8.50
C TRP A 12 3.50 3.20 -9.35
N GLU A 13 2.40 2.69 -8.83
CA GLU A 13 1.13 2.63 -9.55
C GLU A 13 0.53 4.02 -9.84
N GLN A 14 0.93 5.03 -9.05
CA GLN A 14 0.44 6.39 -9.22
C GLN A 14 1.31 7.23 -10.15
N TYR A 15 2.62 7.00 -10.17
CA TYR A 15 3.56 7.96 -10.75
C TYR A 15 4.56 7.37 -11.73
N ALA A 16 4.69 6.05 -11.83
CA ALA A 16 5.64 5.45 -12.75
C ALA A 16 5.13 5.51 -14.18
N PHE A 17 5.99 5.98 -15.07
CA PHE A 17 5.76 5.97 -16.51
C PHE A 17 6.94 5.29 -17.18
N LEU A 18 6.73 4.07 -17.66
CA LEU A 18 7.73 3.25 -18.33
C LEU A 18 7.21 2.83 -19.72
N PRO A 19 7.43 3.63 -20.76
CA PRO A 19 7.00 3.29 -22.10
C PRO A 19 7.58 1.94 -22.54
N GLY A 20 6.73 1.00 -22.89
CA GLY A 20 7.12 -0.30 -23.43
C GLY A 20 7.40 -1.42 -22.43
N LEU A 21 7.39 -1.16 -21.11
CA LEU A 21 7.64 -2.22 -20.11
C LEU A 21 6.37 -2.80 -19.48
N THR A 22 5.44 -1.95 -19.11
CA THR A 22 4.14 -2.38 -18.58
C THR A 22 3.12 -1.38 -19.09
N GLY A 23 2.38 -1.71 -20.11
CA GLY A 23 1.38 -0.87 -20.70
C GLY A 23 1.00 0.35 -19.87
N SER A 24 1.63 1.47 -20.14
CA SER A 24 1.14 2.81 -19.82
C SER A 24 0.66 3.06 -18.39
N GLY A 25 1.57 3.25 -17.44
CA GLY A 25 1.22 4.06 -16.30
C GLY A 25 0.89 5.49 -16.76
N LEU A 26 -0.26 6.02 -16.38
CA LEU A 26 -0.50 7.45 -16.44
C LEU A 26 0.17 8.06 -15.22
N ILE A 27 0.91 9.17 -15.43
CA ILE A 27 1.37 9.96 -14.28
C ILE A 27 0.15 10.64 -13.70
N GLU A 28 -0.28 10.17 -12.53
CA GLU A 28 -1.47 10.69 -11.86
C GLU A 28 -1.18 12.01 -11.12
N SER A 29 -2.25 12.75 -10.85
CA SER A 29 -2.18 13.94 -10.01
C SER A 29 -1.79 13.58 -8.58
N PRO A 30 -0.83 14.29 -7.94
CA PRO A 30 -0.54 14.10 -6.52
C PRO A 30 -1.75 14.30 -5.60
N ALA A 31 -2.71 15.14 -5.99
CA ALA A 31 -3.94 15.35 -5.23
C ALA A 31 -4.83 14.10 -5.24
N LYS A 32 -4.92 13.39 -6.39
CA LYS A 32 -5.67 12.13 -6.50
C LYS A 32 -5.04 11.02 -5.65
N ALA A 33 -3.72 10.89 -5.70
CA ALA A 33 -3.00 9.92 -4.87
C ALA A 33 -3.19 10.22 -3.38
N LEU A 34 -3.07 11.49 -2.97
CA LEU A 34 -3.30 11.92 -1.58
C LEU A 34 -4.73 11.61 -1.12
N GLU A 35 -5.74 11.89 -1.94
CA GLU A 35 -7.14 11.57 -1.63
C GLU A 35 -7.33 10.08 -1.40
N MET A 36 -6.86 9.24 -2.32
CA MET A 36 -6.96 7.79 -2.23
C MET A 36 -6.25 7.25 -0.98
N TRP A 37 -5.02 7.66 -0.74
CA TRP A 37 -4.26 7.22 0.42
C TRP A 37 -4.86 7.69 1.75
N THR A 38 -5.46 8.88 1.77
CA THR A 38 -6.16 9.39 2.96
C THR A 38 -7.41 8.57 3.27
N LEU A 39 -8.22 8.26 2.26
CA LEU A 39 -9.42 7.44 2.42
C LEU A 39 -9.08 6.02 2.89
N GLU A 40 -8.04 5.41 2.32
CA GLU A 40 -7.55 4.09 2.76
C GLU A 40 -7.00 4.11 4.18
N LEU A 41 -6.19 5.11 4.53
CA LEU A 41 -5.68 5.29 5.87
C LEU A 41 -6.80 5.35 6.92
N GLU A 42 -7.80 6.19 6.66
CA GLU A 42 -8.92 6.39 7.58
C GLU A 42 -9.80 5.14 7.70
N ALA A 43 -10.01 4.43 6.60
CA ALA A 43 -10.74 3.17 6.61
C ALA A 43 -9.98 2.08 7.37
N MET A 44 -8.68 1.92 7.11
CA MET A 44 -7.83 0.96 7.79
C MET A 44 -7.72 1.26 9.29
N HIS A 45 -7.60 2.54 9.67
CA HIS A 45 -7.60 2.93 11.07
C HIS A 45 -8.89 2.51 11.79
N ARG A 46 -10.06 2.78 11.20
CA ARG A 46 -11.35 2.35 11.79
C ARG A 46 -11.48 0.84 11.95
N LEU A 47 -10.82 0.08 11.07
CA LEU A 47 -10.83 -1.40 11.11
C LEU A 47 -9.72 -2.00 11.98
N GLY A 48 -8.83 -1.18 12.54
CA GLY A 48 -7.65 -1.66 13.27
C GLY A 48 -6.66 -2.40 12.38
N ALA A 49 -6.61 -2.05 11.10
CA ALA A 49 -5.71 -2.65 10.11
C ALA A 49 -4.38 -1.88 10.01
N ALA A 50 -3.37 -2.50 9.40
CA ALA A 50 -2.08 -1.89 9.15
C ALA A 50 -2.06 -1.20 7.78
N PHE A 51 -1.82 0.10 7.76
CA PHE A 51 -1.57 0.87 6.56
C PHE A 51 -0.06 0.86 6.24
N VAL A 52 0.31 0.33 5.09
CA VAL A 52 1.71 0.26 4.64
C VAL A 52 1.82 0.94 3.29
N LEU A 53 2.47 2.11 3.26
CA LEU A 53 2.71 2.87 2.04
C LEU A 53 4.13 2.59 1.53
N CYS A 54 4.23 2.16 0.27
CA CYS A 54 5.49 2.00 -0.43
C CYS A 54 5.81 3.26 -1.24
N CYS A 55 6.99 3.82 -1.04
CA CYS A 55 7.45 5.02 -1.72
C CYS A 55 8.82 4.83 -2.35
N HIS A 56 8.96 5.29 -3.59
CA HIS A 56 10.23 5.30 -4.31
C HIS A 56 10.79 6.73 -4.34
N PRO A 57 12.01 6.99 -3.86
CA PRO A 57 12.56 8.35 -3.75
C PRO A 57 12.55 9.14 -5.07
N PHE A 58 12.78 8.47 -6.20
CA PHE A 58 12.77 9.11 -7.51
C PHE A 58 11.36 9.43 -8.04
N LEU A 59 10.31 8.83 -7.45
CA LEU A 59 8.90 9.11 -7.74
C LEU A 59 8.33 10.12 -6.75
N SER A 60 8.19 9.74 -5.50
CA SER A 60 7.60 10.60 -4.45
C SER A 60 8.48 11.77 -4.05
N GLY A 61 9.79 11.74 -4.33
CA GLY A 61 10.71 12.84 -4.05
C GLY A 61 10.61 14.04 -5.00
N ARG A 62 9.66 14.06 -5.94
CA ARG A 62 9.40 15.23 -6.78
C ARG A 62 8.60 16.29 -5.99
N PRO A 63 8.82 17.61 -6.21
CA PRO A 63 8.30 18.66 -5.33
C PRO A 63 6.81 18.54 -4.98
N SER A 64 5.93 18.45 -5.98
CA SER A 64 4.48 18.37 -5.74
C SER A 64 4.03 17.05 -5.09
N ARG A 65 4.76 15.95 -5.33
CA ARG A 65 4.47 14.63 -4.75
C ARG A 65 4.99 14.56 -3.32
N ALA A 66 6.16 15.15 -3.05
CA ALA A 66 6.71 15.28 -1.70
C ALA A 66 5.78 16.12 -0.83
N GLU A 67 5.24 17.23 -1.35
CA GLU A 67 4.25 18.04 -0.65
C GLU A 67 2.96 17.26 -0.35
N ALA A 68 2.48 16.44 -1.29
CA ALA A 68 1.33 15.57 -1.05
C ALA A 68 1.62 14.53 0.04
N LEU A 69 2.81 13.94 0.04
CA LEU A 69 3.23 13.00 1.06
C LEU A 69 3.36 13.68 2.44
N GLU A 70 3.88 14.90 2.50
CA GLU A 70 3.94 15.70 3.73
C GLU A 70 2.53 15.93 4.31
N ARG A 71 1.58 16.33 3.48
CA ARG A 71 0.17 16.50 3.89
C ARG A 71 -0.45 15.20 4.40
N LEU A 72 -0.14 14.07 3.79
CA LEU A 72 -0.57 12.76 4.29
C LEU A 72 0.00 12.47 5.68
N ILE A 73 1.30 12.73 5.89
CA ILE A 73 1.96 12.54 7.19
C ILE A 73 1.35 13.47 8.24
N GLU A 74 1.06 14.72 7.91
CA GLU A 74 0.38 15.65 8.81
C GLU A 74 -1.02 15.12 9.18
N ARG A 75 -1.76 14.59 8.22
CA ARG A 75 -3.04 13.94 8.48
C ARG A 75 -2.89 12.75 9.41
N MET A 76 -1.91 11.87 9.17
CA MET A 76 -1.60 10.74 10.06
C MET A 76 -1.36 11.20 11.50
N LYS A 77 -0.54 12.24 11.69
CA LYS A 77 -0.22 12.80 13.01
C LYS A 77 -1.43 13.41 13.72
N SER A 78 -2.45 13.82 12.98
CA SER A 78 -3.69 14.39 13.53
C SER A 78 -4.72 13.33 13.94
N ILE A 79 -4.53 12.07 13.60
CA ILE A 79 -5.48 10.98 13.93
C ILE A 79 -5.13 10.45 15.32
N ASP A 80 -6.06 10.60 16.24
CA ASP A 80 -5.90 10.09 17.60
C ASP A 80 -5.84 8.55 17.62
N GLY A 81 -4.90 8.02 18.41
CA GLY A 81 -4.68 6.57 18.54
C GLY A 81 -3.99 5.90 17.33
N LEU A 82 -3.57 6.66 16.32
CA LEU A 82 -2.78 6.09 15.23
C LEU A 82 -1.33 5.87 15.66
N TRP A 83 -0.87 4.62 15.56
CA TRP A 83 0.51 4.27 15.83
C TRP A 83 1.35 4.34 14.55
N ILE A 84 2.16 5.40 14.43
CA ILE A 84 3.09 5.58 13.31
C ILE A 84 4.45 5.02 13.72
N THR A 85 4.92 4.01 12.99
CA THR A 85 6.13 3.30 13.36
C THR A 85 6.77 2.61 12.15
N THR A 86 7.89 1.91 12.37
CA THR A 86 8.55 1.12 11.34
C THR A 86 7.86 -0.24 11.13
N VAL A 87 7.94 -0.77 9.91
CA VAL A 87 7.45 -2.13 9.60
C VAL A 87 8.07 -3.18 10.53
N GLY A 88 9.35 -3.00 10.89
CA GLY A 88 10.04 -3.89 11.83
C GLY A 88 9.42 -3.89 13.22
N GLU A 89 8.96 -2.75 13.71
CA GLU A 89 8.28 -2.65 15.01
C GLU A 89 6.88 -3.25 14.96
N VAL A 90 6.13 -3.02 13.87
CA VAL A 90 4.84 -3.69 13.67
C VAL A 90 5.01 -5.21 13.65
N ALA A 91 6.03 -5.72 12.95
CA ALA A 91 6.31 -7.15 12.89
C ALA A 91 6.66 -7.74 14.27
N ARG A 92 7.48 -7.04 15.07
CA ARG A 92 7.80 -7.45 16.45
C ARG A 92 6.57 -7.45 17.34
N HIS A 93 5.74 -6.42 17.24
CA HIS A 93 4.49 -6.33 17.99
C HIS A 93 3.55 -7.49 17.62
N ALA A 94 3.31 -7.72 16.33
CA ALA A 94 2.46 -8.82 15.88
C ALA A 94 2.98 -10.21 16.33
N ALA A 95 4.31 -10.41 16.32
CA ALA A 95 4.92 -11.64 16.82
C ALA A 95 4.71 -11.82 18.33
N SER A 96 4.77 -10.74 19.11
CA SER A 96 4.58 -10.79 20.57
C SER A 96 3.15 -11.14 20.99
N LEU A 97 2.17 -10.94 20.14
CA LEU A 97 0.77 -11.27 20.40
C LEU A 97 0.47 -12.78 20.35
N ASN A 98 1.41 -13.60 19.88
CA ASN A 98 1.26 -15.06 19.75
C ASN A 98 -0.07 -15.48 19.11
N LEU A 99 -0.51 -14.75 18.08
CA LEU A 99 -1.76 -15.03 17.38
C LEU A 99 -1.73 -16.41 16.73
N ALA A 100 -2.84 -17.14 16.81
CA ALA A 100 -2.98 -18.41 16.12
C ALA A 100 -2.80 -18.19 14.60
N PRO A 101 -2.05 -19.08 13.92
CA PRO A 101 -1.91 -19.03 12.47
C PRO A 101 -3.28 -19.04 11.78
N ARG A 102 -3.50 -18.14 10.85
CA ARG A 102 -4.67 -18.20 9.98
C ARG A 102 -4.24 -18.69 8.61
N THR A 103 -4.87 -19.76 8.15
CA THR A 103 -4.71 -20.24 6.79
C THR A 103 -5.78 -19.58 5.94
N CYS A 104 -5.36 -18.86 4.91
CA CYS A 104 -6.27 -18.39 3.88
C CYS A 104 -6.44 -19.54 2.87
N PRO A 105 -7.63 -20.13 2.73
CA PRO A 105 -7.84 -21.17 1.71
C PRO A 105 -7.55 -20.58 0.33
N GLN A 106 -6.71 -21.25 -0.43
CA GLN A 106 -6.53 -20.90 -1.83
C GLN A 106 -7.83 -21.18 -2.60
N PRO A 107 -8.32 -20.24 -3.42
CA PRO A 107 -9.47 -20.49 -4.24
C PRO A 107 -9.17 -21.64 -5.21
N VAL A 108 -10.09 -22.60 -5.29
CA VAL A 108 -10.02 -23.63 -6.32
C VAL A 108 -10.47 -22.98 -7.62
N LEU A 109 -9.51 -22.75 -8.52
CA LEU A 109 -9.80 -22.15 -9.82
C LEU A 109 -10.37 -23.22 -10.76
N PRO A 110 -11.38 -22.86 -11.59
CA PRO A 110 -11.84 -23.75 -12.64
C PRO A 110 -10.68 -24.13 -13.57
N ALA A 111 -10.70 -25.38 -14.07
CA ALA A 111 -9.63 -25.89 -14.94
C ALA A 111 -9.50 -25.12 -16.26
N ASP A 112 -10.53 -24.39 -16.64
CA ASP A 112 -10.62 -23.54 -17.84
C ASP A 112 -10.37 -22.04 -17.57
N ALA A 113 -9.89 -21.68 -16.39
CA ALA A 113 -9.54 -20.31 -16.08
C ALA A 113 -8.34 -19.83 -16.90
N HIS A 114 -8.61 -19.21 -18.06
CA HIS A 114 -7.58 -18.77 -19.03
C HIS A 114 -6.78 -17.55 -18.60
N TRP A 115 -7.16 -16.91 -17.50
CA TRP A 115 -6.45 -15.78 -16.91
C TRP A 115 -5.33 -16.21 -15.95
N VAL A 116 -5.19 -17.50 -15.72
CA VAL A 116 -4.02 -18.06 -15.06
C VAL A 116 -2.95 -18.32 -16.09
N ALA A 117 -1.84 -17.59 -16.04
CA ALA A 117 -0.69 -17.86 -16.91
C ALA A 117 -0.27 -19.33 -16.71
N ARG A 118 -0.34 -20.14 -17.78
CA ARG A 118 0.19 -21.50 -17.72
C ARG A 118 1.70 -21.37 -17.55
N PRO A 119 2.32 -22.05 -16.57
CA PRO A 119 3.76 -22.13 -16.54
C PRO A 119 4.25 -22.74 -17.84
N ASN A 120 5.21 -22.08 -18.51
CA ASN A 120 5.90 -22.58 -19.70
C ASN A 120 6.72 -23.82 -19.33
#